data_89aaf88955cdb3a55a856ec21bce0be3
#
_entry.id   89aaf88955cdb3a55a856ec21bce0be3
#
_cell.length_a   1.000
_cell.length_b   1.000
_cell.length_c   1.000
_cell.angle_alpha   90.00
_cell.angle_beta   90.00
_cell.angle_gamma   90.00
#
_symmetry.space_group_name_H-M   'P 1'
#
loop_
_entity.id
_entity.type
_entity.pdbx_description
1 polymer ?
#
loop_
_entity_poly.entity_id
_entity_poly.type
_entity_poly.pdbx_seq_one_letter_code
_entity_poly.pdbx_strand_id
1 'polypeptide(L)'
;HYDTLIQRYGNNRLDLQSIDENIEQLQRNLDALNLSTYTPFFNISYGFKPMLTDFLDADKGGFPTGGDWTDSGSISFTIGWNLTNILPFSANRQQAKDLQANLDKLKVSREMLLENQKMTVRKSVDTLIQAREQIQSMNRSITLAQRSYDMTVRAYRNGTTELLDVRDAENQLNTAKLGLANQKFNYISALLDLETTLNTKLTGGEK
;
A
#
# COMPACT_ATOMS: atom_id res chain seq x y z
N HIS A 1 -16.72 -15.59 -7.34
CA HIS A 1 -17.35 -14.27 -7.33
C HIS A 1 -16.31 -13.21 -6.96
N TYR A 2 -16.01 -12.26 -7.88
CA TYR A 2 -15.02 -11.19 -7.67
C TYR A 2 -15.40 -10.26 -6.51
N ASP A 3 -16.69 -10.01 -6.27
CA ASP A 3 -17.15 -9.17 -5.14
C ASP A 3 -16.76 -9.76 -3.78
N THR A 4 -16.81 -11.08 -3.63
CA THR A 4 -16.38 -11.77 -2.41
C THR A 4 -14.88 -11.62 -2.17
N LEU A 5 -14.07 -11.66 -3.22
CA LEU A 5 -12.62 -11.45 -3.13
C LEU A 5 -12.30 -10.01 -2.73
N ILE A 6 -12.99 -9.03 -3.31
CA ILE A 6 -12.81 -7.61 -2.97
C ILE A 6 -13.22 -7.34 -1.53
N GLN A 7 -14.36 -7.87 -1.07
CA GLN A 7 -14.80 -7.70 0.32
C GLN A 7 -13.83 -8.32 1.33
N ARG A 8 -13.27 -9.48 1.00
CA ARG A 8 -12.41 -10.23 1.93
C ARG A 8 -10.97 -9.73 1.97
N TYR A 9 -10.43 -9.30 0.84
CA TYR A 9 -9.01 -8.99 0.69
C TYR A 9 -8.73 -7.57 0.19
N GLY A 10 -9.76 -6.80 -0.15
CA GLY A 10 -9.61 -5.48 -0.76
C GLY A 10 -8.84 -4.48 0.11
N ASN A 11 -8.94 -4.60 1.44
CA ASN A 11 -8.25 -3.71 2.38
C ASN A 11 -6.81 -4.16 2.71
N ASN A 12 -6.32 -5.27 2.16
CA ASN A 12 -4.97 -5.78 2.47
C ASN A 12 -3.86 -5.08 1.68
N ARG A 13 -4.21 -4.19 0.76
CA ARG A 13 -3.22 -3.45 -0.03
C ARG A 13 -2.46 -2.43 0.80
N LEU A 14 -1.14 -2.47 0.68
CA LEU A 14 -0.24 -1.58 1.42
C LEU A 14 -0.41 -0.10 1.03
N ASP A 15 -0.75 0.18 -0.24
CA ASP A 15 -0.99 1.55 -0.72
C ASP A 15 -2.28 2.15 -0.13
N LEU A 16 -3.35 1.36 0.05
CA LEU A 16 -4.55 1.79 0.75
C LEU A 16 -4.28 2.04 2.23
N GLN A 17 -3.53 1.15 2.88
CA GLN A 17 -3.13 1.34 4.27
C GLN A 17 -2.29 2.61 4.44
N SER A 18 -1.36 2.86 3.52
CA SER A 18 -0.56 4.10 3.53
C SER A 18 -1.41 5.36 3.39
N ILE A 19 -2.44 5.34 2.54
CA ILE A 19 -3.37 6.47 2.41
C ILE A 19 -4.21 6.63 3.68
N ASP A 20 -4.69 5.55 4.27
CA ASP A 20 -5.46 5.59 5.52
C ASP A 20 -4.64 6.18 6.67
N GLU A 21 -3.37 5.79 6.82
CA GLU A 21 -2.44 6.38 7.78
C GLU A 21 -2.21 7.88 7.52
N ASN A 22 -2.06 8.29 6.26
CA ASN A 22 -1.90 9.70 5.91
C ASN A 22 -3.16 10.52 6.20
N ILE A 23 -4.34 9.97 5.95
CA ILE A 23 -5.63 10.59 6.30
C ILE A 23 -5.71 10.78 7.81
N GLU A 24 -5.39 9.75 8.59
CA GLU A 24 -5.41 9.83 10.06
C GLU A 24 -4.40 10.84 10.59
N GLN A 25 -3.20 10.88 10.02
CA GLN A 25 -2.17 11.87 10.39
C GLN A 25 -2.64 13.30 10.13
N LEU A 26 -3.22 13.57 8.94
CA LEU A 26 -3.75 14.89 8.61
C LEU A 26 -4.94 15.26 9.51
N GLN A 27 -5.80 14.31 9.84
CA GLN A 27 -6.91 14.53 10.77
C GLN A 27 -6.40 14.94 12.16
N ARG A 28 -5.41 14.19 12.69
CA ARG A 28 -4.77 14.53 13.98
C ARG A 28 -4.10 15.92 13.94
N ASN A 29 -3.46 16.28 12.83
CA ASN A 29 -2.86 17.61 12.67
C ASN A 29 -3.93 18.71 12.64
N LEU A 30 -5.06 18.48 11.97
CA LEU A 30 -6.19 19.41 11.94
C LEU A 30 -6.80 19.57 13.35
N ASP A 31 -6.99 18.47 14.07
CA ASP A 31 -7.52 18.48 15.43
C ASP A 31 -6.57 19.21 16.41
N ALA A 32 -5.25 18.96 16.28
CA ALA A 32 -4.23 19.66 17.07
C ALA A 32 -4.21 21.16 16.78
N LEU A 33 -4.33 21.55 15.50
CA LEU A 33 -4.40 22.97 15.10
C LEU A 33 -5.67 23.64 15.65
N ASN A 34 -6.81 22.96 15.56
CA ASN A 34 -8.07 23.45 16.12
C ASN A 34 -7.96 23.58 17.65
N LEU A 35 -7.41 22.55 18.33
CA LEU A 35 -7.20 22.59 19.77
C LEU A 35 -6.32 23.79 20.16
N SER A 36 -5.17 23.98 19.51
CA SER A 36 -4.25 25.10 19.79
C SER A 36 -4.86 26.47 19.46
N THR A 37 -5.82 26.54 18.55
CA THR A 37 -6.50 27.77 18.16
C THR A 37 -7.55 28.20 19.19
N TYR A 38 -8.28 27.23 19.76
CA TYR A 38 -9.43 27.52 20.63
C TYR A 38 -9.17 27.33 22.12
N THR A 39 -8.03 26.74 22.54
CA THR A 39 -7.71 26.51 23.94
C THR A 39 -6.61 27.45 24.45
N PRO A 40 -6.66 27.84 25.73
CA PRO A 40 -5.55 28.53 26.38
C PRO A 40 -4.36 27.57 26.52
N PHE A 41 -3.15 28.11 26.44
CA PHE A 41 -1.95 27.37 26.77
C PHE A 41 -1.55 27.56 28.24
N PHE A 42 -0.96 26.52 28.81
CA PHE A 42 -0.41 26.51 30.16
C PHE A 42 1.09 26.26 30.06
N ASN A 43 1.86 27.10 30.71
CA ASN A 43 3.30 26.92 30.82
C ASN A 43 3.69 26.91 32.31
N ILE A 44 4.44 25.91 32.70
CA ILE A 44 5.07 25.80 33.99
C ILE A 44 6.56 25.81 33.74
N SER A 45 7.27 26.81 34.24
CA SER A 45 8.72 26.88 34.17
C SER A 45 9.34 26.92 35.54
N TYR A 46 10.40 26.13 35.72
CA TYR A 46 11.24 26.10 36.89
C TYR A 46 12.63 26.61 36.47
N GLY A 47 13.08 27.63 37.15
CA GLY A 47 14.43 28.19 36.97
C GLY A 47 15.22 28.08 38.27
N PHE A 48 16.38 27.47 38.21
CA PHE A 48 17.36 27.44 39.27
C PHE A 48 18.64 28.11 38.79
N LYS A 49 19.05 29.19 39.50
CA LYS A 49 20.26 29.96 39.16
C LYS A 49 21.17 30.01 40.36
N PRO A 50 22.08 29.08 40.54
CA PRO A 50 23.16 29.20 41.49
C PRO A 50 24.09 30.35 41.01
N MET A 51 24.40 31.30 41.87
CA MET A 51 25.31 32.37 41.59
C MET A 51 26.39 32.40 42.67
N LEU A 52 27.63 32.43 42.24
CA LEU A 52 28.78 32.64 43.13
C LEU A 52 28.98 34.15 43.30
N THR A 53 28.79 34.63 44.52
CA THR A 53 29.04 36.03 44.88
C THR A 53 30.42 36.13 45.53
N ASP A 54 31.05 37.28 45.37
CA ASP A 54 32.34 37.61 45.99
C ASP A 54 33.56 36.78 45.56
N PHE A 55 33.50 36.29 44.27
CA PHE A 55 34.59 35.49 43.66
C PHE A 55 35.95 36.23 43.62
N LEU A 56 35.98 37.59 43.65
CA LEU A 56 37.17 38.40 43.49
C LEU A 56 37.49 39.21 44.74
N ASP A 57 36.93 38.90 45.91
CA ASP A 57 37.28 39.61 47.16
C ASP A 57 38.65 39.09 47.62
N ALA A 58 39.66 39.94 47.41
CA ALA A 58 41.07 39.64 47.72
C ALA A 58 41.35 39.48 49.22
N ASP A 59 40.45 39.94 50.10
CA ASP A 59 40.60 39.85 51.56
C ASP A 59 40.23 38.45 52.12
N LYS A 60 39.59 37.60 51.35
CA LYS A 60 39.11 36.25 51.82
C LYS A 60 39.86 35.02 51.27
N GLY A 61 41.06 35.20 50.75
CA GLY A 61 41.95 34.12 50.46
C GLY A 61 41.59 33.27 49.26
N GLY A 62 40.81 33.75 48.31
CA GLY A 62 40.77 33.30 46.91
C GLY A 62 40.07 31.96 46.58
N PHE A 63 39.42 31.28 47.51
CA PHE A 63 38.56 30.13 47.23
C PHE A 63 37.16 30.30 47.81
N PRO A 64 36.10 30.01 47.07
CA PRO A 64 34.73 30.12 47.58
C PRO A 64 34.51 29.16 48.75
N THR A 65 34.24 29.73 49.91
CA THR A 65 33.73 28.97 51.05
C THR A 65 32.21 28.86 50.93
N GLY A 66 31.58 27.88 51.57
CA GLY A 66 30.15 27.57 51.40
C GLY A 66 29.16 28.70 51.71
N GLY A 67 29.61 29.90 52.10
CA GLY A 67 28.79 31.10 52.29
C GLY A 67 28.74 32.03 51.07
N ASP A 68 29.55 31.75 50.02
CA ASP A 68 29.66 32.63 48.85
C ASP A 68 28.68 32.18 47.69
N TRP A 69 27.98 31.10 47.88
CA TRP A 69 26.96 30.65 46.98
C TRP A 69 25.60 31.18 47.33
N THR A 70 24.98 31.89 46.39
CA THR A 70 23.61 32.35 46.52
C THR A 70 22.73 31.56 45.55
N ASP A 71 21.74 30.88 46.09
CA ASP A 71 20.79 30.12 45.32
C ASP A 71 19.52 30.94 45.07
N SER A 72 19.11 31.06 43.84
CA SER A 72 17.80 31.60 43.51
C SER A 72 16.99 30.59 42.68
N GLY A 73 15.85 30.18 43.23
CA GLY A 73 14.89 29.35 42.54
C GLY A 73 13.64 30.14 42.22
N SER A 74 13.10 29.94 41.03
CA SER A 74 11.81 30.51 40.63
C SER A 74 10.92 29.45 40.01
N ILE A 75 9.66 29.43 40.39
CA ILE A 75 8.61 28.66 39.70
C ILE A 75 7.64 29.67 39.14
N SER A 76 7.38 29.60 37.82
CA SER A 76 6.38 30.46 37.20
C SER A 76 5.31 29.63 36.54
N PHE A 77 4.07 30.04 36.72
CA PHE A 77 2.88 29.50 36.07
C PHE A 77 2.33 30.58 35.15
N THR A 78 2.25 30.25 33.85
CA THR A 78 1.72 31.20 32.88
C THR A 78 0.52 30.56 32.19
N ILE A 79 -0.60 31.28 32.18
CA ILE A 79 -1.78 30.94 31.38
C ILE A 79 -1.92 32.03 30.34
N GLY A 80 -1.98 31.63 29.05
CA GLY A 80 -2.15 32.59 27.97
C GLY A 80 -3.15 32.08 26.94
N TRP A 81 -3.83 33.01 26.28
CA TRP A 81 -4.77 32.70 25.20
C TRP A 81 -4.52 33.63 24.01
N ASN A 82 -4.28 33.04 22.85
CA ASN A 82 -4.03 33.74 21.60
C ASN A 82 -5.34 34.04 20.85
N LEU A 83 -6.04 35.11 21.26
CA LEU A 83 -7.34 35.48 20.67
C LEU A 83 -7.24 35.88 19.20
N THR A 84 -6.07 36.28 18.69
CA THR A 84 -5.84 36.62 17.28
C THR A 84 -6.00 35.42 16.35
N ASN A 85 -5.74 34.22 16.86
CA ASN A 85 -5.87 32.96 16.07
C ASN A 85 -7.34 32.61 15.77
N ILE A 86 -8.29 33.14 16.55
CA ILE A 86 -9.72 32.89 16.42
C ILE A 86 -10.34 33.71 15.27
N LEU A 87 -9.67 34.81 14.87
CA LEU A 87 -10.19 35.71 13.85
C LEU A 87 -10.36 34.97 12.48
N PRO A 88 -11.40 35.29 11.69
CA PRO A 88 -11.71 34.57 10.46
C PRO A 88 -10.62 34.65 9.37
N PHE A 89 -9.74 35.65 9.45
CA PHE A 89 -8.60 35.86 8.54
C PHE A 89 -7.24 35.51 9.18
N SER A 90 -7.24 34.81 10.29
CA SER A 90 -6.01 34.35 10.93
C SER A 90 -5.29 33.28 10.09
N ALA A 91 -3.96 33.26 10.21
CA ALA A 91 -3.12 32.25 9.55
C ALA A 91 -3.53 30.81 9.95
N ASN A 92 -3.90 30.59 11.21
CA ASN A 92 -4.33 29.27 11.70
C ASN A 92 -5.61 28.80 11.03
N ARG A 93 -6.58 29.69 10.81
CA ARG A 93 -7.81 29.34 10.08
C ARG A 93 -7.57 29.05 8.61
N GLN A 94 -6.68 29.77 7.96
CA GLN A 94 -6.31 29.47 6.58
C GLN A 94 -5.60 28.12 6.51
N GLN A 95 -4.66 27.86 7.41
CA GLN A 95 -3.98 26.57 7.50
C GLN A 95 -4.95 25.40 7.77
N ALA A 96 -5.96 25.60 8.62
CA ALA A 96 -6.99 24.60 8.88
C ALA A 96 -7.80 24.27 7.60
N LYS A 97 -8.14 25.29 6.79
CA LYS A 97 -8.82 25.09 5.49
C LYS A 97 -7.93 24.33 4.51
N ASP A 98 -6.65 24.66 4.45
CA ASP A 98 -5.70 23.98 3.57
C ASP A 98 -5.51 22.51 3.97
N LEU A 99 -5.43 22.22 5.28
CA LEU A 99 -5.39 20.84 5.80
C LEU A 99 -6.68 20.09 5.48
N GLN A 100 -7.84 20.73 5.64
CA GLN A 100 -9.13 20.13 5.29
C GLN A 100 -9.20 19.81 3.79
N ALA A 101 -8.79 20.74 2.92
CA ALA A 101 -8.77 20.51 1.47
C ALA A 101 -7.82 19.36 1.07
N ASN A 102 -6.66 19.26 1.72
CA ASN A 102 -5.74 18.14 1.50
C ASN A 102 -6.33 16.81 1.99
N LEU A 103 -7.02 16.80 3.10
CA LEU A 103 -7.71 15.63 3.64
C LEU A 103 -8.82 15.16 2.68
N ASP A 104 -9.62 16.08 2.15
CA ASP A 104 -10.68 15.76 1.18
C ASP A 104 -10.07 15.21 -0.13
N LYS A 105 -8.95 15.78 -0.59
CA LYS A 105 -8.19 15.27 -1.74
C LYS A 105 -7.70 13.82 -1.52
N LEU A 106 -7.17 13.51 -0.34
CA LEU A 106 -6.74 12.15 -0.01
C LEU A 106 -7.91 11.16 0.06
N LYS A 107 -9.07 11.57 0.60
CA LYS A 107 -10.27 10.75 0.61
C LYS A 107 -10.73 10.40 -0.81
N VAL A 108 -10.73 11.38 -1.72
CA VAL A 108 -11.05 11.14 -3.14
C VAL A 108 -10.02 10.22 -3.79
N SER A 109 -8.72 10.42 -3.51
CA SER A 109 -7.66 9.54 -4.03
C SER A 109 -7.80 8.10 -3.55
N ARG A 110 -8.21 7.90 -2.30
CA ARG A 110 -8.53 6.59 -1.72
C ARG A 110 -9.68 5.90 -2.46
N GLU A 111 -10.75 6.64 -2.73
CA GLU A 111 -11.90 6.12 -3.47
C GLU A 111 -11.51 5.71 -4.88
N MET A 112 -10.73 6.54 -5.58
CA MET A 112 -10.20 6.22 -6.91
C MET A 112 -9.35 4.95 -6.91
N LEU A 113 -8.50 4.75 -5.89
CA LEU A 113 -7.72 3.53 -5.73
C LEU A 113 -8.58 2.30 -5.53
N LEU A 114 -9.63 2.39 -4.71
CA LEU A 114 -10.58 1.29 -4.50
C LEU A 114 -11.31 0.91 -5.79
N GLU A 115 -11.77 1.90 -6.57
CA GLU A 115 -12.43 1.65 -7.85
C GLU A 115 -11.46 1.02 -8.87
N ASN A 116 -10.23 1.53 -8.96
CA ASN A 116 -9.19 0.92 -9.81
C ASN A 116 -8.87 -0.51 -9.40
N GLN A 117 -8.82 -0.80 -8.11
CA GLN A 117 -8.63 -2.15 -7.60
C GLN A 117 -9.78 -3.09 -8.03
N LYS A 118 -11.03 -2.64 -7.88
CA LYS A 118 -12.21 -3.41 -8.30
C LYS A 118 -12.14 -3.76 -9.80
N MET A 119 -11.78 -2.79 -10.63
CA MET A 119 -11.62 -3.02 -12.08
C MET A 119 -10.49 -4.00 -12.37
N THR A 120 -9.35 -3.88 -11.69
CA THR A 120 -8.20 -4.78 -11.87
C THR A 120 -8.53 -6.19 -11.45
N VAL A 121 -9.16 -6.38 -10.29
CA VAL A 121 -9.58 -7.71 -9.80
C VAL A 121 -10.57 -8.35 -10.76
N ARG A 122 -11.58 -7.60 -11.24
CA ARG A 122 -12.55 -8.09 -12.22
C ARG A 122 -11.84 -8.55 -13.47
N LYS A 123 -10.96 -7.73 -14.06
CA LYS A 123 -10.20 -8.06 -15.26
C LYS A 123 -9.35 -9.31 -15.06
N SER A 124 -8.66 -9.45 -13.94
CA SER A 124 -7.83 -10.63 -13.64
C SER A 124 -8.68 -11.90 -13.52
N VAL A 125 -9.83 -11.83 -12.86
CA VAL A 125 -10.75 -12.97 -12.76
C VAL A 125 -11.31 -13.37 -14.14
N ASP A 126 -11.70 -12.40 -14.96
CA ASP A 126 -12.19 -12.66 -16.34
C ASP A 126 -11.08 -13.30 -17.19
N THR A 127 -9.83 -12.83 -17.06
CA THR A 127 -8.67 -13.43 -17.74
C THR A 127 -8.45 -14.88 -17.29
N LEU A 128 -8.58 -15.17 -15.99
CA LEU A 128 -8.47 -16.53 -15.46
C LEU A 128 -9.56 -17.46 -16.02
N ILE A 129 -10.81 -16.98 -16.10
CA ILE A 129 -11.92 -17.74 -16.67
C ILE A 129 -11.65 -18.06 -18.15
N GLN A 130 -11.25 -17.05 -18.94
CA GLN A 130 -10.92 -17.21 -20.35
C GLN A 130 -9.74 -18.18 -20.55
N ALA A 131 -8.66 -18.03 -19.76
CA ALA A 131 -7.52 -18.93 -19.85
C ALA A 131 -7.89 -20.39 -19.52
N ARG A 132 -8.78 -20.61 -18.54
CA ARG A 132 -9.31 -21.94 -18.20
C ARG A 132 -10.09 -22.55 -19.37
N GLU A 133 -10.96 -21.78 -20.01
CA GLU A 133 -11.72 -22.23 -21.17
C GLU A 133 -10.80 -22.55 -22.35
N GLN A 134 -9.78 -21.73 -22.60
CA GLN A 134 -8.77 -21.94 -23.61
C GLN A 134 -7.97 -23.23 -23.35
N ILE A 135 -7.58 -23.50 -22.10
CA ILE A 135 -6.89 -24.73 -21.70
C ILE A 135 -7.77 -25.95 -22.04
N GLN A 136 -9.07 -25.91 -21.75
CA GLN A 136 -10.00 -26.99 -22.08
C GLN A 136 -10.12 -27.18 -23.60
N SER A 137 -10.19 -26.08 -24.36
CA SER A 137 -10.23 -26.12 -25.82
C SER A 137 -8.94 -26.72 -26.40
N MET A 138 -7.76 -26.29 -25.93
CA MET A 138 -6.47 -26.81 -26.38
C MET A 138 -6.29 -28.29 -26.05
N ASN A 139 -6.77 -28.76 -24.90
CA ASN A 139 -6.75 -30.20 -24.58
C ASN A 139 -7.57 -31.04 -25.58
N ARG A 140 -8.74 -30.52 -26.00
CA ARG A 140 -9.53 -31.17 -27.06
C ARG A 140 -8.80 -31.18 -28.41
N SER A 141 -8.17 -30.04 -28.75
CA SER A 141 -7.38 -29.91 -29.99
C SER A 141 -6.19 -30.86 -29.99
N ILE A 142 -5.47 -31.04 -28.88
CA ILE A 142 -4.37 -32.02 -28.75
C ILE A 142 -4.90 -33.44 -28.96
N THR A 143 -6.04 -33.79 -28.38
CA THR A 143 -6.63 -35.11 -28.53
C THR A 143 -6.97 -35.39 -29.97
N LEU A 144 -7.51 -34.41 -30.72
CA LEU A 144 -7.82 -34.52 -32.13
C LEU A 144 -6.54 -34.64 -32.99
N ALA A 145 -5.56 -33.76 -32.75
CA ALA A 145 -4.28 -33.77 -33.47
C ALA A 145 -3.51 -35.07 -33.23
N GLN A 146 -3.54 -35.64 -32.01
CA GLN A 146 -2.92 -36.90 -31.69
C GLN A 146 -3.58 -38.06 -32.50
N ARG A 147 -4.91 -38.09 -32.54
CA ARG A 147 -5.63 -39.10 -33.35
C ARG A 147 -5.30 -38.96 -34.82
N SER A 148 -5.25 -37.74 -35.35
CA SER A 148 -4.86 -37.47 -36.73
C SER A 148 -3.46 -37.99 -37.04
N TYR A 149 -2.49 -37.64 -36.19
CA TYR A 149 -1.12 -38.13 -36.29
C TYR A 149 -1.06 -39.67 -36.29
N ASP A 150 -1.73 -40.33 -35.34
CA ASP A 150 -1.75 -41.80 -35.24
C ASP A 150 -2.36 -42.46 -36.47
N MET A 151 -3.41 -41.86 -37.05
CA MET A 151 -4.03 -42.35 -38.30
C MET A 151 -3.09 -42.18 -39.50
N THR A 152 -2.42 -41.01 -39.61
CA THR A 152 -1.49 -40.74 -40.71
C THR A 152 -0.27 -41.66 -40.63
N VAL A 153 0.27 -41.93 -39.42
CA VAL A 153 1.36 -42.91 -39.23
C VAL A 153 0.95 -44.31 -39.67
N ARG A 154 -0.30 -44.75 -39.38
CA ARG A 154 -0.81 -46.05 -39.83
C ARG A 154 -0.97 -46.09 -41.35
N ALA A 155 -1.51 -45.05 -41.97
CA ALA A 155 -1.66 -44.93 -43.42
C ALA A 155 -0.28 -44.98 -44.12
N TYR A 156 0.72 -44.30 -43.60
CA TYR A 156 2.10 -44.34 -44.09
C TYR A 156 2.69 -45.75 -44.01
N ARG A 157 2.51 -46.45 -42.89
CA ARG A 157 2.97 -47.84 -42.74
C ARG A 157 2.30 -48.81 -43.75
N ASN A 158 1.07 -48.49 -44.14
CA ASN A 158 0.33 -49.24 -45.11
C ASN A 158 0.62 -48.80 -46.58
N GLY A 159 1.50 -47.84 -46.80
CA GLY A 159 1.88 -47.32 -48.11
C GLY A 159 0.80 -46.47 -48.79
N THR A 160 -0.19 -45.95 -48.04
CA THR A 160 -1.31 -45.16 -48.56
C THR A 160 -1.15 -43.65 -48.42
N THR A 161 -0.08 -43.16 -47.77
CA THR A 161 0.24 -41.73 -47.66
C THR A 161 1.76 -41.53 -47.62
N GLU A 162 2.22 -40.28 -47.81
CA GLU A 162 3.63 -39.93 -47.88
C GLU A 162 4.22 -39.55 -46.50
N LEU A 163 5.56 -39.61 -46.40
CA LEU A 163 6.26 -39.19 -45.15
C LEU A 163 6.02 -37.70 -44.82
N LEU A 164 5.78 -36.86 -45.82
CA LEU A 164 5.48 -35.47 -45.66
C LEU A 164 4.19 -35.28 -44.85
N ASP A 165 3.14 -36.05 -45.13
CA ASP A 165 1.88 -35.97 -44.39
C ASP A 165 2.05 -36.34 -42.90
N VAL A 166 2.93 -37.32 -42.61
CA VAL A 166 3.26 -37.68 -41.22
C VAL A 166 3.94 -36.51 -40.50
N ARG A 167 4.89 -35.83 -41.15
CA ARG A 167 5.58 -34.68 -40.60
C ARG A 167 4.63 -33.50 -40.39
N ASP A 168 3.73 -33.27 -41.29
CA ASP A 168 2.72 -32.21 -41.17
C ASP A 168 1.76 -32.48 -39.99
N ALA A 169 1.31 -33.73 -39.85
CA ALA A 169 0.49 -34.12 -38.69
C ALA A 169 1.27 -34.01 -37.35
N GLU A 170 2.55 -34.36 -37.34
CA GLU A 170 3.43 -34.17 -36.18
C GLU A 170 3.60 -32.71 -35.82
N ASN A 171 3.84 -31.84 -36.81
CA ASN A 171 3.95 -30.40 -36.60
C ASN A 171 2.65 -29.80 -36.05
N GLN A 172 1.49 -30.22 -36.54
CA GLN A 172 0.19 -29.81 -36.04
C GLN A 172 0.00 -30.23 -34.56
N LEU A 173 0.38 -31.45 -34.20
CA LEU A 173 0.34 -31.94 -32.83
C LEU A 173 1.25 -31.14 -31.92
N ASN A 174 2.49 -30.87 -32.35
CA ASN A 174 3.45 -30.07 -31.58
C ASN A 174 2.98 -28.64 -31.41
N THR A 175 2.38 -28.03 -32.44
CA THR A 175 1.78 -26.69 -32.35
C THR A 175 0.63 -26.66 -31.34
N ALA A 176 -0.23 -27.67 -31.32
CA ALA A 176 -1.30 -27.78 -30.33
C ALA A 176 -0.76 -27.93 -28.89
N LYS A 177 0.31 -28.73 -28.69
CA LYS A 177 0.98 -28.87 -27.38
C LYS A 177 1.61 -27.56 -26.91
N LEU A 178 2.28 -26.84 -27.80
CA LEU A 178 2.83 -25.50 -27.48
C LEU A 178 1.71 -24.50 -27.14
N GLY A 179 0.61 -24.54 -27.89
CA GLY A 179 -0.57 -23.73 -27.58
C GLY A 179 -1.10 -23.99 -26.16
N LEU A 180 -1.19 -25.24 -25.73
CA LEU A 180 -1.59 -25.57 -24.35
C LEU A 180 -0.59 -25.03 -23.31
N ALA A 181 0.70 -25.20 -23.56
CA ALA A 181 1.73 -24.70 -22.64
C ALA A 181 1.62 -23.18 -22.45
N ASN A 182 1.42 -22.44 -23.54
CA ASN A 182 1.21 -20.99 -23.50
C ASN A 182 -0.06 -20.60 -22.71
N GLN A 183 -1.16 -21.32 -22.89
CA GLN A 183 -2.39 -21.04 -22.14
C GLN A 183 -2.25 -21.35 -20.64
N LYS A 184 -1.52 -22.41 -20.28
CA LYS A 184 -1.19 -22.69 -18.88
C LYS A 184 -0.32 -21.60 -18.28
N PHE A 185 0.66 -21.08 -19.01
CA PHE A 185 1.49 -19.96 -18.58
C PHE A 185 0.65 -18.71 -18.35
N ASN A 186 -0.23 -18.37 -19.30
CA ASN A 186 -1.14 -17.22 -19.17
C ASN A 186 -2.04 -17.33 -17.93
N TYR A 187 -2.54 -18.54 -17.65
CA TYR A 187 -3.34 -18.81 -16.45
C TYR A 187 -2.54 -18.55 -15.16
N ILE A 188 -1.32 -19.06 -15.09
CA ILE A 188 -0.45 -18.88 -13.92
C ILE A 188 -0.10 -17.40 -13.75
N SER A 189 0.25 -16.69 -14.84
CA SER A 189 0.54 -15.25 -14.78
C SER A 189 -0.66 -14.46 -14.28
N ALA A 190 -1.85 -14.71 -14.80
CA ALA A 190 -3.07 -14.03 -14.36
C ALA A 190 -3.41 -14.34 -12.90
N LEU A 191 -3.09 -15.54 -12.41
CA LEU A 191 -3.28 -15.90 -11.01
C LEU A 191 -2.32 -15.16 -10.11
N LEU A 192 -1.03 -15.06 -10.48
CA LEU A 192 -0.03 -14.31 -9.73
C LEU A 192 -0.34 -12.81 -9.71
N ASP A 193 -0.83 -12.26 -10.82
CA ASP A 193 -1.27 -10.87 -10.90
C ASP A 193 -2.45 -10.60 -9.94
N LEU A 194 -3.40 -11.54 -9.86
CA LEU A 194 -4.51 -11.45 -8.92
C LEU A 194 -4.03 -11.55 -7.46
N GLU A 195 -3.15 -12.50 -7.15
CA GLU A 195 -2.56 -12.65 -5.80
C GLU A 195 -1.80 -11.38 -5.38
N THR A 196 -1.02 -10.79 -6.30
CA THR A 196 -0.30 -9.54 -6.07
C THR A 196 -1.26 -8.37 -5.85
N THR A 197 -2.32 -8.27 -6.68
CA THR A 197 -3.32 -7.21 -6.55
C THR A 197 -4.08 -7.27 -5.23
N LEU A 198 -4.33 -8.46 -4.71
CA LEU A 198 -5.02 -8.68 -3.44
C LEU A 198 -4.07 -8.76 -2.23
N ASN A 199 -2.75 -8.71 -2.48
CA ASN A 199 -1.71 -8.94 -1.47
C ASN A 199 -1.99 -10.19 -0.62
N THR A 200 -2.39 -11.28 -1.26
CA THR A 200 -2.72 -12.55 -0.60
C THR A 200 -2.40 -13.73 -1.51
N LYS A 201 -2.12 -14.89 -0.92
CA LYS A 201 -1.95 -16.15 -1.66
C LYS A 201 -3.30 -16.86 -1.74
N LEU A 202 -3.78 -17.09 -2.97
CA LEU A 202 -5.01 -17.83 -3.26
C LEU A 202 -4.76 -19.33 -3.41
N THR A 203 -3.54 -19.70 -3.80
CA THR A 203 -3.07 -21.07 -3.97
C THR A 203 -2.35 -21.56 -2.71
N GLY A 204 -3.07 -21.82 -1.62
CA GLY A 204 -2.43 -22.34 -0.42
C GLY A 204 -3.21 -22.20 0.89
N GLY A 205 -4.45 -21.77 0.82
CA GLY A 205 -5.29 -21.52 1.98
C GLY A 205 -6.16 -22.70 2.42
N GLU A 206 -5.57 -23.90 2.54
CA GLU A 206 -6.13 -24.96 3.41
C GLU A 206 -4.95 -25.68 4.05
N LYS A 207 -4.60 -25.24 5.26
CA LYS A 207 -4.01 -26.04 6.31
C LYS A 207 -4.75 -25.76 7.58
#